data_f5cf7babf7c83b08a445fe9b87d46f66
#
_entry.id   f5cf7babf7c83b08a445fe9b87d46f66
#
_cell.length_a   1.000
_cell.length_b   1.000
_cell.length_c   1.000
_cell.angle_alpha   90.00
_cell.angle_beta   90.00
_cell.angle_gamma   90.00
#
_symmetry.space_group_name_H-M   'P 1'
#
loop_
_entity.id
_entity.type
_entity.pdbx_description
1 polymer ?
#
loop_
_entity_poly.entity_id
_entity_poly.type
_entity_poly.pdbx_seq_one_letter_code
_entity_poly.pdbx_strand_id
1 'polypeptide(L)'
;MTGGSAMNISATTLSGPVVTLEPLRRRHLRGLRQAARGTDIWEYMAANLADTDSLEPWFAEAHRLEKAAQQLPFAIRITQGGALIGSTRYLNVVPEHRRLEIGSTWLTPNHWGGRANAAAKLLLFEHAFETLGAQRVEL
;
A
#
# COMPACT_ATOMS: atom_id res chain seq x y z
N MET A 1 -12.57 25.60 -14.99
CA MET A 1 -11.73 25.31 -14.65
C MET A 1 -11.21 24.27 -14.62
N THR A 2 -11.17 24.05 -14.56
CA THR A 2 -10.77 23.24 -14.54
C THR A 2 -9.57 22.67 -14.50
N GLY A 3 -8.89 22.72 -15.30
CA GLY A 3 -7.60 22.15 -15.35
C GLY A 3 -6.71 22.38 -14.18
N GLY A 4 -7.08 23.20 -13.32
CA GLY A 4 -6.34 23.45 -12.11
C GLY A 4 -6.68 22.51 -10.95
N SER A 5 -7.52 21.52 -11.22
CA SER A 5 -7.92 20.59 -10.16
C SER A 5 -6.74 19.83 -9.61
N ALA A 6 -6.64 19.78 -8.29
CA ALA A 6 -5.66 18.93 -7.64
C ALA A 6 -5.99 17.45 -7.90
N MET A 7 -4.97 16.62 -7.82
CA MET A 7 -5.12 15.18 -7.85
C MET A 7 -6.00 14.73 -6.68
N ASN A 8 -6.96 13.86 -6.94
CA ASN A 8 -7.91 13.42 -5.92
C ASN A 8 -7.71 11.93 -5.64
N ILE A 9 -7.08 11.61 -4.53
CA ILE A 9 -6.91 10.23 -4.10
C ILE A 9 -8.10 9.79 -3.27
N SER A 10 -8.60 8.60 -3.55
CA SER A 10 -9.68 8.01 -2.76
C SER A 10 -9.51 6.50 -2.72
N ALA A 11 -10.04 5.89 -1.67
CA ALA A 11 -9.93 4.45 -1.48
C ALA A 11 -10.56 3.71 -2.65
N THR A 12 -9.81 2.79 -3.22
CA THR A 12 -10.25 1.97 -4.33
C THR A 12 -9.49 0.65 -4.34
N THR A 13 -10.07 -0.38 -4.94
CA THR A 13 -9.41 -1.66 -5.11
C THR A 13 -8.77 -1.72 -6.49
N LEU A 14 -7.51 -2.11 -6.54
CA LEU A 14 -6.75 -2.26 -7.78
C LEU A 14 -6.55 -3.75 -8.02
N SER A 15 -7.22 -4.29 -9.03
CA SER A 15 -7.22 -5.72 -9.31
C SER A 15 -6.29 -6.06 -10.46
N GLY A 16 -5.45 -7.06 -10.25
CA GLY A 16 -4.56 -7.57 -11.27
C GLY A 16 -4.52 -9.09 -11.26
N PRO A 17 -3.88 -9.71 -12.27
CA PRO A 17 -3.85 -11.18 -12.35
C PRO A 17 -2.96 -11.83 -11.29
N VAL A 18 -1.96 -11.12 -10.78
CA VAL A 18 -1.03 -11.67 -9.79
C VAL A 18 -1.43 -11.26 -8.38
N VAL A 19 -1.67 -9.96 -8.17
CA VAL A 19 -2.08 -9.42 -6.86
C VAL A 19 -3.27 -8.50 -7.02
N THR A 20 -4.00 -8.34 -5.92
CA THR A 20 -5.07 -7.36 -5.77
C THR A 20 -4.72 -6.49 -4.58
N LEU A 21 -4.82 -5.18 -4.77
CA LEU A 21 -4.55 -4.21 -3.70
C LEU A 21 -5.89 -3.69 -3.20
N GLU A 22 -6.18 -3.93 -1.93
CA GLU A 22 -7.43 -3.51 -1.30
C GLU A 22 -7.12 -2.37 -0.33
N PRO A 23 -8.00 -1.36 -0.24
CA PRO A 23 -7.81 -0.33 0.80
C PRO A 23 -7.63 -0.98 2.15
N LEU A 24 -6.60 -0.58 2.88
CA LEU A 24 -6.28 -1.17 4.18
C LEU A 24 -7.40 -0.88 5.17
N ARG A 25 -7.96 -1.96 5.74
CA ARG A 25 -9.06 -1.88 6.70
C ARG A 25 -8.81 -2.83 7.86
N ARG A 26 -9.53 -2.61 8.96
CA ARG A 26 -9.36 -3.42 10.17
C ARG A 26 -9.52 -4.92 9.89
N ARG A 27 -10.38 -5.28 8.97
CA ARG A 27 -10.61 -6.71 8.62
C ARG A 27 -9.35 -7.40 8.09
N HIS A 28 -8.36 -6.64 7.62
CA HIS A 28 -7.12 -7.20 7.10
C HIS A 28 -6.11 -7.56 8.20
N LEU A 29 -6.27 -7.01 9.41
CA LEU A 29 -5.22 -7.09 10.44
C LEU A 29 -4.87 -8.51 10.84
N ARG A 30 -5.87 -9.40 10.91
CA ARG A 30 -5.63 -10.79 11.29
C ARG A 30 -4.73 -11.49 10.28
N GLY A 31 -5.03 -11.34 8.99
CA GLY A 31 -4.22 -11.95 7.93
C GLY A 31 -2.86 -11.28 7.81
N LEU A 32 -2.79 -9.98 7.99
CA LEU A 32 -1.52 -9.26 7.95
C LEU A 32 -0.62 -9.63 9.12
N ARG A 33 -1.19 -9.92 10.28
CA ARG A 33 -0.40 -10.40 11.41
C ARG A 33 0.34 -11.68 11.06
N GLN A 34 -0.34 -12.60 10.38
CA GLN A 34 0.31 -13.83 9.92
C GLN A 34 1.35 -13.55 8.84
N ALA A 35 1.04 -12.68 7.89
CA ALA A 35 1.97 -12.32 6.82
C ALA A 35 3.23 -11.65 7.38
N ALA A 36 3.12 -10.94 8.48
CA ALA A 36 4.23 -10.22 9.11
C ALA A 36 5.15 -11.12 9.94
N ARG A 37 4.80 -12.38 10.13
CA ARG A 37 5.65 -13.31 10.86
C ARG A 37 6.89 -13.65 10.03
N GLY A 38 8.03 -13.33 10.54
CA GLY A 38 9.30 -13.54 9.88
C GLY A 38 10.22 -12.42 10.32
N THR A 39 11.23 -12.76 11.09
CA THR A 39 12.10 -11.75 11.71
C THR A 39 12.84 -10.92 10.67
N ASP A 40 13.10 -11.48 9.49
CA ASP A 40 13.90 -10.79 8.48
C ASP A 40 13.18 -9.62 7.81
N ILE A 41 11.84 -9.61 7.81
CA ILE A 41 11.06 -8.52 7.21
C ILE A 41 11.41 -7.19 7.87
N TRP A 42 11.60 -7.19 9.19
CA TRP A 42 11.64 -5.96 9.99
C TRP A 42 13.03 -5.44 10.25
N GLU A 43 14.04 -6.15 9.77
CA GLU A 43 15.44 -5.76 9.98
C GLU A 43 15.74 -4.35 9.48
N TYR A 44 15.12 -3.98 8.37
CA TYR A 44 15.37 -2.70 7.73
C TYR A 44 14.15 -1.76 7.75
N MET A 45 13.15 -2.05 8.55
CA MET A 45 11.93 -1.27 8.59
C MET A 45 11.80 -0.52 9.91
N ALA A 46 11.09 0.60 9.87
CA ALA A 46 10.91 1.47 11.04
C ALA A 46 10.03 0.85 12.13
N ALA A 47 9.16 -0.09 11.78
CA ALA A 47 8.25 -0.72 12.72
C ALA A 47 8.36 -2.24 12.62
N ASN A 48 8.28 -2.93 13.74
CA ASN A 48 8.30 -4.39 13.78
C ASN A 48 6.86 -4.90 13.97
N LEU A 49 6.19 -5.21 12.88
CA LEU A 49 4.80 -5.67 12.91
C LEU A 49 4.66 -7.15 13.25
N ALA A 50 5.78 -7.87 13.36
CA ALA A 50 5.76 -9.23 13.91
C ALA A 50 5.35 -9.22 15.38
N ASP A 51 5.56 -8.11 16.06
CA ASP A 51 5.09 -7.91 17.42
C ASP A 51 3.59 -7.62 17.38
N THR A 52 2.81 -8.43 18.10
CA THR A 52 1.36 -8.31 18.10
C THR A 52 0.87 -6.95 18.58
N ASP A 53 1.64 -6.28 19.46
CA ASP A 53 1.23 -5.01 20.03
C ASP A 53 1.47 -3.82 19.11
N SER A 54 2.28 -3.99 18.05
CA SER A 54 2.60 -2.88 17.16
C SER A 54 1.66 -2.76 15.96
N LEU A 55 0.88 -3.78 15.66
CA LEU A 55 0.01 -3.79 14.49
C LEU A 55 -1.15 -2.81 14.63
N GLU A 56 -1.77 -2.72 15.80
CA GLU A 56 -2.87 -1.77 16.03
C GLU A 56 -2.42 -0.30 15.90
N PRO A 57 -1.32 0.14 16.53
CA PRO A 57 -0.84 1.50 16.31
C PRO A 57 -0.46 1.77 14.86
N TRP A 58 0.12 0.79 14.18
CA TRP A 58 0.47 0.92 12.76
C TRP A 58 -0.78 1.16 11.92
N PHE A 59 -1.83 0.40 12.16
CA PHE A 59 -3.10 0.57 11.44
C PHE A 59 -3.73 1.92 11.76
N ALA A 60 -3.76 2.30 13.04
CA ALA A 60 -4.35 3.56 13.46
C ALA A 60 -3.68 4.75 12.79
N GLU A 61 -2.34 4.72 12.71
CA GLU A 61 -1.57 5.78 12.03
C GLU A 61 -1.87 5.81 10.55
N ALA A 62 -1.90 4.64 9.89
CA ALA A 62 -2.22 4.55 8.47
C ALA A 62 -3.62 5.12 8.19
N HIS A 63 -4.59 4.79 9.04
CA HIS A 63 -5.96 5.27 8.88
C HIS A 63 -6.05 6.79 9.08
N ARG A 64 -5.32 7.32 10.05
CA ARG A 64 -5.25 8.77 10.29
C ARG A 64 -4.71 9.50 9.07
N LEU A 65 -3.65 8.98 8.47
CA LEU A 65 -3.02 9.58 7.30
C LEU A 65 -3.91 9.48 6.06
N GLU A 66 -4.67 8.40 5.95
CA GLU A 66 -5.66 8.27 4.87
C GLU A 66 -6.75 9.33 5.01
N LYS A 67 -7.29 9.52 6.21
CA LYS A 67 -8.31 10.54 6.45
C LYS A 67 -7.81 11.94 6.15
N ALA A 68 -6.52 12.17 6.38
CA ALA A 68 -5.90 13.48 6.10
C ALA A 68 -5.56 13.63 4.62
N ALA A 69 -5.83 12.64 3.77
CA ALA A 69 -5.50 12.61 2.34
C ALA A 69 -4.00 12.76 2.07
N GLN A 70 -3.18 12.35 3.02
CA GLN A 70 -1.72 12.39 2.90
C GLN A 70 -1.15 11.06 2.44
N GLN A 71 -1.86 9.97 2.69
CA GLN A 71 -1.47 8.62 2.28
C GLN A 71 -2.70 7.81 1.89
N LEU A 72 -2.47 6.78 1.10
CA LEU A 72 -3.50 5.81 0.76
C LEU A 72 -2.90 4.42 0.91
N PRO A 73 -3.14 3.77 2.06
CA PRO A 73 -2.57 2.45 2.33
C PRO A 73 -3.43 1.33 1.75
N PHE A 74 -2.74 0.25 1.33
CA PHE A 74 -3.35 -0.94 0.75
C PHE A 74 -2.86 -2.19 1.46
N ALA A 75 -3.74 -3.19 1.56
CA ALA A 75 -3.36 -4.56 1.84
C ALA A 75 -3.11 -5.26 0.51
N ILE A 76 -2.07 -6.09 0.44
CA ILE A 76 -1.72 -6.84 -0.77
C ILE A 76 -2.21 -8.27 -0.61
N ARG A 77 -3.05 -8.70 -1.55
CA ARG A 77 -3.63 -10.04 -1.58
C ARG A 77 -3.19 -10.75 -2.85
N ILE A 78 -2.80 -12.01 -2.76
CA ILE A 78 -2.61 -12.83 -3.95
C ILE A 78 -3.98 -13.02 -4.58
N THR A 79 -4.11 -12.71 -5.87
CA THR A 79 -5.40 -12.75 -6.55
C THR A 79 -5.97 -14.16 -6.56
N GLN A 80 -5.16 -15.15 -6.89
CA GLN A 80 -5.57 -16.54 -6.88
C GLN A 80 -5.42 -17.10 -5.47
N GLY A 81 -6.53 -17.50 -4.87
CA GLY A 81 -6.54 -18.06 -3.52
C GLY A 81 -6.78 -17.04 -2.41
N GLY A 82 -6.46 -15.77 -2.63
CA GLY A 82 -6.84 -14.68 -1.73
C GLY A 82 -5.97 -14.48 -0.49
N ALA A 83 -4.78 -15.07 -0.42
CA ALA A 83 -3.91 -14.90 0.74
C ALA A 83 -3.40 -13.47 0.86
N LEU A 84 -3.46 -12.90 2.06
CA LEU A 84 -2.83 -11.62 2.35
C LEU A 84 -1.34 -11.83 2.54
N ILE A 85 -0.52 -11.02 1.86
CA ILE A 85 0.92 -11.21 1.85
C ILE A 85 1.71 -9.97 2.26
N GLY A 86 1.06 -8.84 2.46
CA GLY A 86 1.77 -7.63 2.85
C GLY A 86 0.96 -6.37 2.68
N SER A 87 1.67 -5.26 2.60
CA SER A 87 1.06 -3.93 2.49
C SER A 87 1.97 -3.02 1.70
N THR A 88 1.35 -2.04 1.06
CA THR A 88 2.05 -0.96 0.36
C THR A 88 1.17 0.27 0.43
N ARG A 89 1.69 1.43 0.03
CA ARG A 89 0.88 2.64 0.04
C ARG A 89 1.39 3.70 -0.90
N TYR A 90 0.48 4.61 -1.26
CA TYR A 90 0.89 5.93 -1.70
C TYR A 90 1.18 6.76 -0.46
N LEU A 91 2.27 7.49 -0.47
CA LEU A 91 2.62 8.40 0.62
C LEU A 91 3.20 9.68 0.04
N ASN A 92 3.45 10.66 0.90
CA ASN A 92 3.92 11.97 0.49
C ASN A 92 3.11 12.53 -0.67
N VAL A 93 1.79 12.39 -0.56
CA VAL A 93 0.87 12.86 -1.59
C VAL A 93 0.79 14.38 -1.55
N VAL A 94 1.10 15.01 -2.66
CA VAL A 94 1.01 16.47 -2.82
C VAL A 94 0.07 16.74 -4.00
N PRO A 95 -1.24 16.83 -3.74
CA PRO A 95 -2.24 16.91 -4.82
C PRO A 95 -2.04 18.11 -5.74
N GLU A 96 -1.65 19.25 -5.19
CA GLU A 96 -1.48 20.48 -5.96
C GLU A 96 -0.35 20.35 -6.99
N HIS A 97 0.65 19.53 -6.68
CA HIS A 97 1.79 19.30 -7.56
C HIS A 97 1.67 18.00 -8.35
N ARG A 98 0.57 17.29 -8.21
CA ARG A 98 0.27 16.03 -8.91
C ARG A 98 1.41 15.02 -8.74
N ARG A 99 1.92 14.92 -7.52
CA ARG A 99 3.00 13.96 -7.22
C ARG A 99 2.66 13.14 -5.99
N LEU A 100 3.22 11.95 -5.96
CA LEU A 100 3.12 11.04 -4.83
C LEU A 100 4.32 10.10 -4.85
N GLU A 101 4.44 9.33 -3.80
CA GLU A 101 5.49 8.32 -3.66
C GLU A 101 4.82 6.97 -3.42
N ILE A 102 5.42 5.89 -3.93
CA ILE A 102 5.05 4.52 -3.60
C ILE A 102 6.08 4.00 -2.63
N GLY A 103 5.64 3.55 -1.46
CA GLY A 103 6.58 3.08 -0.45
C GLY A 103 5.92 2.40 0.72
N SER A 104 6.68 2.27 1.79
CA SER A 104 6.30 1.52 2.98
C SER A 104 5.82 0.12 2.63
N THR A 105 6.48 -0.49 1.65
CA THR A 105 6.10 -1.80 1.12
C THR A 105 6.79 -2.89 1.92
N TRP A 106 6.01 -3.88 2.34
CA TRP A 106 6.57 -5.09 2.91
C TRP A 106 5.76 -6.29 2.43
N LEU A 107 6.45 -7.42 2.29
CA LEU A 107 5.86 -8.67 1.85
C LEU A 107 6.34 -9.79 2.76
N THR A 108 5.48 -10.79 2.97
CA THR A 108 5.91 -12.01 3.66
C THR A 108 7.10 -12.63 2.91
N PRO A 109 8.08 -13.23 3.64
CA PRO A 109 9.33 -13.69 3.00
C PRO A 109 9.15 -14.65 1.83
N ASN A 110 8.12 -15.48 1.85
CA ASN A 110 7.86 -16.43 0.75
C ASN A 110 7.62 -15.75 -0.59
N HIS A 111 7.33 -14.45 -0.60
CA HIS A 111 7.05 -13.69 -1.82
C HIS A 111 8.15 -12.70 -2.17
N TRP A 112 9.29 -12.75 -1.45
CA TRP A 112 10.43 -11.94 -1.80
C TRP A 112 11.06 -12.44 -3.10
N GLY A 113 11.48 -11.50 -3.95
CA GLY A 113 12.12 -11.82 -5.22
C GLY A 113 11.18 -12.42 -6.26
N GLY A 114 9.91 -12.54 -5.94
CA GLY A 114 8.91 -13.05 -6.86
C GLY A 114 8.19 -11.95 -7.63
N ARG A 115 7.11 -12.35 -8.31
CA ARG A 115 6.34 -11.46 -9.18
C ARG A 115 5.44 -10.48 -8.43
N ALA A 116 5.15 -10.76 -7.16
CA ALA A 116 4.13 -10.01 -6.41
C ALA A 116 4.50 -8.53 -6.23
N ASN A 117 5.76 -8.24 -5.89
CA ASN A 117 6.19 -6.86 -5.68
C ASN A 117 6.12 -6.05 -6.98
N ALA A 118 6.61 -6.62 -8.07
CA ALA A 118 6.56 -5.95 -9.38
C ALA A 118 5.13 -5.74 -9.83
N ALA A 119 4.26 -6.74 -9.63
CA ALA A 119 2.85 -6.64 -9.99
C ALA A 119 2.13 -5.56 -9.18
N ALA A 120 2.42 -5.47 -7.88
CA ALA A 120 1.82 -4.44 -7.02
C ALA A 120 2.25 -3.05 -7.47
N LYS A 121 3.54 -2.87 -7.76
CA LYS A 121 4.06 -1.58 -8.22
C LYS A 121 3.45 -1.19 -9.55
N LEU A 122 3.29 -2.13 -10.47
CA LEU A 122 2.67 -1.84 -11.77
C LEU A 122 1.25 -1.34 -11.60
N LEU A 123 0.45 -1.99 -10.75
CA LEU A 123 -0.91 -1.53 -10.47
C LEU A 123 -0.92 -0.11 -9.92
N LEU A 124 -0.01 0.19 -9.00
CA LEU A 124 0.07 1.51 -8.40
C LEU A 124 0.51 2.57 -9.41
N PHE A 125 1.48 2.25 -10.27
CA PHE A 125 1.91 3.17 -11.34
C PHE A 125 0.78 3.44 -12.32
N GLU A 126 0.11 2.40 -12.80
CA GLU A 126 -0.98 2.55 -13.75
C GLU A 126 -2.09 3.42 -13.18
N HIS A 127 -2.49 3.15 -11.94
CA HIS A 127 -3.53 3.93 -11.29
C HIS A 127 -3.10 5.39 -11.09
N ALA A 128 -1.85 5.60 -10.65
CA ALA A 128 -1.35 6.95 -10.43
C ALA A 128 -1.34 7.79 -11.71
N PHE A 129 -0.82 7.25 -12.80
CA PHE A 129 -0.69 8.00 -14.03
C PHE A 129 -1.99 8.06 -14.83
N GLU A 130 -2.72 6.96 -14.92
CA GLU A 130 -3.88 6.88 -15.80
C GLU A 130 -5.18 7.35 -15.14
N THR A 131 -5.33 7.13 -13.84
CA THR A 131 -6.56 7.47 -13.14
C THR A 131 -6.41 8.74 -12.30
N LEU A 132 -5.35 8.83 -11.50
CA LEU A 132 -5.16 9.98 -10.61
C LEU A 132 -4.57 11.19 -11.34
N GLY A 133 -3.96 10.98 -12.49
CA GLY A 133 -3.34 12.07 -13.24
C GLY A 133 -2.05 12.56 -12.62
N ALA A 134 -1.32 11.71 -11.93
CA ALA A 134 -0.03 12.08 -11.37
C ALA A 134 0.94 12.44 -12.48
N GLN A 135 1.76 13.45 -12.22
CA GLN A 135 2.82 13.86 -13.15
C GLN A 135 4.18 13.34 -12.68
N ARG A 136 4.30 12.99 -11.40
CA ARG A 136 5.52 12.46 -10.83
C ARG A 136 5.20 11.41 -9.79
N VAL A 137 5.86 10.25 -9.90
CA VAL A 137 5.76 9.17 -8.94
C VAL A 137 7.16 8.81 -8.48
N GLU A 138 7.41 8.90 -7.18
CA GLU A 138 8.69 8.56 -6.59
C GLU A 138 8.62 7.16 -5.95
N LEU A 139 9.77 6.54 -5.83
CA LEU A 139 9.90 5.25 -5.15
C LEU A 139 10.74 5.37 -3.89
#